data_e1ce4afea988391564e7da7e1cf818ee
#
_entry.id   e1ce4afea988391564e7da7e1cf818ee
#
_cell.length_a   1.000
_cell.length_b   1.000
_cell.length_c   1.000
_cell.angle_alpha   90.00
_cell.angle_beta   90.00
_cell.angle_gamma   90.00
#
_symmetry.space_group_name_H-M   'P 1'
#
loop_
_entity.id
_entity.type
_entity.pdbx_description
1 polymer ?
#
loop_
_entity_poly.entity_id
_entity_poly.type
_entity_poly.pdbx_seq_one_letter_code
_entity_poly.pdbx_strand_id
1 'polypeptide(L)'
;MLDSTDIEILNILQDNGKITNAELARQIGMAPSGVLERVKKLELKGVIAGYEVRLNPKELGISLSTFIQIKTADAVGSSEIGRQLAGIDEVQEVHWTAGEYNYLVKARVSSTETLAQLMKKFGEIPGVRDSRTTLVLDTLKETQALSLQFIECKSPRKQTK
;
A
#
# COMPACT_ATOMS: atom_id res chain seq x y z
N MET A 1 -22.28 -2.19 -0.04
CA MET A 1 -21.99 -2.15 -1.49
C MET A 1 -21.80 -0.69 -1.82
N LEU A 2 -20.82 -0.32 -2.65
CA LEU A 2 -20.53 1.05 -3.04
C LEU A 2 -21.51 1.49 -4.15
N ASP A 3 -21.81 2.79 -4.20
CA ASP A 3 -22.55 3.41 -5.31
C ASP A 3 -21.60 4.27 -6.19
N SER A 4 -22.11 4.81 -7.29
CA SER A 4 -21.31 5.63 -8.22
C SER A 4 -20.71 6.87 -7.56
N THR A 5 -21.44 7.49 -6.64
CA THR A 5 -20.97 8.65 -5.88
C THR A 5 -19.83 8.26 -4.92
N ASP A 6 -19.92 7.09 -4.27
CA ASP A 6 -18.84 6.59 -3.43
C ASP A 6 -17.56 6.35 -4.25
N ILE A 7 -17.68 5.82 -5.47
CA ILE A 7 -16.54 5.63 -6.39
C ILE A 7 -15.93 6.96 -6.81
N GLU A 8 -16.77 7.96 -7.11
CA GLU A 8 -16.29 9.30 -7.47
C GLU A 8 -15.53 9.96 -6.31
N ILE A 9 -16.07 9.89 -5.09
CA ILE A 9 -15.39 10.34 -3.86
C ILE A 9 -14.03 9.66 -3.72
N LEU A 10 -13.97 8.33 -3.84
CA LEU A 10 -12.75 7.56 -3.69
C LEU A 10 -11.70 7.90 -4.75
N ASN A 11 -12.09 8.11 -6.00
CA ASN A 11 -11.18 8.53 -7.06
C ASN A 11 -10.55 9.90 -6.76
N ILE A 12 -11.35 10.88 -6.33
CA ILE A 12 -10.84 12.22 -5.99
C ILE A 12 -9.91 12.14 -4.77
N LEU A 13 -10.27 11.36 -3.75
CA LEU A 13 -9.45 11.20 -2.54
C LEU A 13 -8.14 10.47 -2.82
N GLN A 14 -8.09 9.51 -3.73
CA GLN A 14 -6.85 8.85 -4.16
C GLN A 14 -5.90 9.79 -4.88
N ASP A 15 -6.45 10.76 -5.63
CA ASP A 15 -5.66 11.77 -6.34
C ASP A 15 -5.19 12.89 -5.39
N ASN A 16 -6.08 13.34 -4.48
CA ASN A 16 -5.79 14.39 -3.51
C ASN A 16 -6.40 14.10 -2.13
N GLY A 17 -5.68 13.37 -1.30
CA GLY A 17 -6.11 13.07 0.07
C GLY A 17 -6.18 14.28 1.02
N LYS A 18 -5.70 15.46 0.61
CA LYS A 18 -5.82 16.74 1.38
C LYS A 18 -6.99 17.61 0.98
N ILE A 19 -7.82 17.17 0.00
CA ILE A 19 -8.99 17.93 -0.43
C ILE A 19 -9.94 18.15 0.77
N THR A 20 -10.49 19.37 0.88
CA THR A 20 -11.50 19.64 1.91
C THR A 20 -12.85 19.03 1.53
N ASN A 21 -13.67 18.68 2.53
CA ASN A 21 -15.03 18.19 2.28
C ASN A 21 -15.88 19.18 1.48
N ALA A 22 -15.67 20.50 1.67
CA ALA A 22 -16.35 21.52 0.90
C ALA A 22 -15.97 21.50 -0.58
N GLU A 23 -14.69 21.39 -0.88
CA GLU A 23 -14.20 21.30 -2.26
C GLU A 23 -14.59 19.98 -2.91
N LEU A 24 -14.50 18.86 -2.19
CA LEU A 24 -14.97 17.56 -2.65
C LEU A 24 -16.47 17.59 -2.99
N ALA A 25 -17.28 18.22 -2.10
CA ALA A 25 -18.70 18.40 -2.32
C ALA A 25 -19.02 19.24 -3.56
N ARG A 26 -18.24 20.28 -3.81
CA ARG A 26 -18.36 21.12 -5.01
C ARG A 26 -18.08 20.33 -6.28
N GLN A 27 -17.05 19.48 -6.29
CA GLN A 27 -16.67 18.68 -7.46
C GLN A 27 -17.73 17.64 -7.82
N ILE A 28 -18.35 16.99 -6.83
CA ILE A 28 -19.35 15.95 -7.05
C ILE A 28 -20.80 16.47 -7.07
N GLY A 29 -21.01 17.79 -6.91
CA GLY A 29 -22.34 18.42 -6.93
C GLY A 29 -23.24 18.03 -5.75
N MET A 30 -22.69 17.82 -4.55
CA MET A 30 -23.42 17.44 -3.33
C MET A 30 -23.29 18.49 -2.22
N ALA A 31 -24.18 18.43 -1.24
CA ALA A 31 -24.03 19.21 -0.01
C ALA A 31 -22.82 18.72 0.83
N PRO A 32 -22.02 19.62 1.44
CA PRO A 32 -20.84 19.24 2.24
C PRO A 32 -21.14 18.25 3.38
N SER A 33 -22.30 18.36 4.03
CA SER A 33 -22.74 17.43 5.07
C SER A 33 -22.95 16.01 4.53
N GLY A 34 -23.52 15.87 3.34
CA GLY A 34 -23.74 14.58 2.70
C GLY A 34 -22.41 13.89 2.30
N VAL A 35 -21.43 14.68 1.81
CA VAL A 35 -20.09 14.16 1.51
C VAL A 35 -19.39 13.72 2.78
N LEU A 36 -19.42 14.53 3.84
CA LEU A 36 -18.81 14.20 5.13
C LEU A 36 -19.38 12.88 5.69
N GLU A 37 -20.70 12.70 5.60
CA GLU A 37 -21.35 11.46 6.05
C GLU A 37 -20.88 10.25 5.24
N ARG A 38 -20.77 10.39 3.90
CA ARG A 38 -20.28 9.32 3.02
C ARG A 38 -18.83 8.96 3.30
N VAL A 39 -17.94 9.94 3.41
CA VAL A 39 -16.53 9.72 3.74
C VAL A 39 -16.41 8.98 5.07
N LYS A 40 -17.05 9.45 6.14
CA LYS A 40 -17.07 8.76 7.44
C LYS A 40 -17.58 7.32 7.33
N LYS A 41 -18.58 7.06 6.51
CA LYS A 41 -19.11 5.71 6.30
C LYS A 41 -18.14 4.82 5.55
N LEU A 42 -17.37 5.36 4.60
CA LEU A 42 -16.31 4.63 3.89
C LEU A 42 -15.13 4.30 4.82
N GLU A 43 -14.76 5.22 5.71
CA GLU A 43 -13.75 5.01 6.75
C GLU A 43 -14.21 3.94 7.75
N LEU A 44 -15.42 4.05 8.31
CA LEU A 44 -15.98 3.10 9.26
C LEU A 44 -16.10 1.68 8.68
N LYS A 45 -16.32 1.54 7.38
CA LYS A 45 -16.36 0.26 6.69
C LYS A 45 -14.97 -0.27 6.31
N GLY A 46 -13.91 0.47 6.58
CA GLY A 46 -12.56 0.11 6.19
C GLY A 46 -12.30 0.14 4.68
N VAL A 47 -13.18 0.79 3.90
CA VAL A 47 -12.94 1.02 2.46
C VAL A 47 -11.81 2.04 2.28
N ILE A 48 -11.81 3.09 3.10
CA ILE A 48 -10.68 3.99 3.28
C ILE A 48 -9.90 3.45 4.49
N ALA A 49 -8.73 2.88 4.23
CA ALA A 49 -7.88 2.30 5.26
C ALA A 49 -7.09 3.37 6.04
N GLY A 50 -6.84 4.53 5.43
CA GLY A 50 -6.10 5.63 6.03
C GLY A 50 -5.69 6.69 5.01
N TYR A 51 -4.98 7.70 5.50
CA TYR A 51 -4.40 8.78 4.71
C TYR A 51 -2.90 8.84 5.00
N GLU A 52 -2.08 8.72 3.99
CA GLU A 52 -0.63 8.67 4.14
C GLU A 52 0.04 9.86 3.45
N VAL A 53 1.15 10.31 4.02
CA VAL A 53 2.02 11.31 3.39
C VAL A 53 3.03 10.59 2.50
N ARG A 54 2.99 10.88 1.20
CA ARG A 54 4.01 10.38 0.26
C ARG A 54 5.24 11.27 0.32
N LEU A 55 6.36 10.70 0.76
CA LEU A 55 7.64 11.38 0.82
C LEU A 55 8.45 11.11 -0.45
N ASN A 56 9.32 12.06 -0.84
CA ASN A 56 10.28 11.85 -1.91
C ASN A 56 11.57 11.22 -1.33
N PRO A 57 11.83 9.95 -1.58
CA PRO A 57 12.97 9.26 -0.96
C PRO A 57 14.33 9.80 -1.46
N LYS A 58 14.39 10.37 -2.67
CA LYS A 58 15.63 10.98 -3.19
C LYS A 58 16.01 12.21 -2.37
N GLU A 59 15.05 13.06 -2.01
CA GLU A 59 15.28 14.25 -1.18
C GLU A 59 15.70 13.90 0.25
N LEU A 60 15.35 12.70 0.71
CA LEU A 60 15.72 12.19 2.04
C LEU A 60 17.02 11.36 2.02
N GLY A 61 17.68 11.22 0.86
CA GLY A 61 18.88 10.41 0.74
C GLY A 61 18.64 8.88 0.83
N ILE A 62 17.38 8.43 0.74
CA ILE A 62 16.99 7.00 0.81
C ILE A 62 16.63 6.53 -0.61
N SER A 63 17.57 6.65 -1.53
CA SER A 63 17.28 6.51 -2.95
C SER A 63 17.35 5.09 -3.50
N LEU A 64 18.00 4.16 -2.79
CA LEU A 64 18.08 2.77 -3.24
C LEU A 64 16.81 2.00 -2.89
N SER A 65 16.09 1.55 -3.90
CA SER A 65 14.97 0.64 -3.77
C SER A 65 15.38 -0.77 -4.18
N THR A 66 14.92 -1.77 -3.46
CA THR A 66 15.27 -3.16 -3.72
C THR A 66 14.09 -4.08 -3.46
N PHE A 67 13.98 -5.14 -4.27
CA PHE A 67 13.11 -6.27 -4.03
C PHE A 67 13.95 -7.48 -3.63
N ILE A 68 13.59 -8.11 -2.51
CA ILE A 68 14.35 -9.20 -1.92
C ILE A 68 13.43 -10.39 -1.78
N GLN A 69 13.73 -11.45 -2.48
CA GLN A 69 13.07 -12.75 -2.32
C GLN A 69 13.78 -13.51 -1.20
N ILE A 70 13.03 -14.00 -0.22
CA ILE A 70 13.58 -14.68 0.95
C ILE A 70 13.02 -16.11 1.01
N LYS A 71 13.93 -17.08 1.12
CA LYS A 71 13.61 -18.49 1.34
C LYS A 71 13.74 -18.81 2.81
N THR A 72 12.73 -19.45 3.35
CA THR A 72 12.68 -19.80 4.77
C THR A 72 12.45 -21.29 4.99
N ALA A 73 12.70 -21.76 6.20
CA ALA A 73 12.48 -23.15 6.62
C ALA A 73 11.32 -23.30 7.60
N ASP A 74 10.48 -22.29 7.71
CA ASP A 74 9.28 -22.36 8.55
C ASP A 74 8.23 -23.33 7.98
N ALA A 75 7.36 -23.80 8.87
CA ALA A 75 6.28 -24.70 8.49
C ALA A 75 5.32 -24.02 7.52
N VAL A 76 4.74 -24.81 6.61
CA VAL A 76 3.73 -24.33 5.68
C VAL A 76 2.57 -23.67 6.45
N GLY A 77 2.24 -22.41 6.11
CA GLY A 77 1.21 -21.63 6.79
C GLY A 77 1.70 -20.80 7.97
N SER A 78 2.97 -20.92 8.40
CA SER A 78 3.58 -20.03 9.38
C SER A 78 3.84 -18.65 8.77
N SER A 79 3.57 -17.59 9.53
CA SER A 79 3.89 -16.20 9.16
C SER A 79 4.85 -15.53 10.14
N GLU A 80 5.49 -16.30 11.01
CA GLU A 80 6.34 -15.77 12.08
C GLU A 80 7.56 -15.02 11.55
N ILE A 81 8.27 -15.63 10.59
CA ILE A 81 9.42 -14.98 9.93
C ILE A 81 8.95 -13.73 9.16
N GLY A 82 7.79 -13.79 8.51
CA GLY A 82 7.22 -12.63 7.82
C GLY A 82 6.95 -11.44 8.75
N ARG A 83 6.49 -11.68 10.00
CA ARG A 83 6.30 -10.62 10.99
C ARG A 83 7.63 -10.05 11.47
N GLN A 84 8.66 -10.87 11.65
CA GLN A 84 10.00 -10.39 12.01
C GLN A 84 10.60 -9.54 10.88
N LEU A 85 10.44 -9.93 9.61
CA LEU A 85 10.85 -9.14 8.45
C LEU A 85 10.10 -7.80 8.41
N ALA A 86 8.79 -7.80 8.66
CA ALA A 86 7.96 -6.59 8.66
C ALA A 86 8.27 -5.64 9.84
N GLY A 87 8.95 -6.11 10.88
CA GLY A 87 9.40 -5.29 12.01
C GLY A 87 10.69 -4.51 11.76
N ILE A 88 11.30 -4.64 10.58
CA ILE A 88 12.56 -3.96 10.24
C ILE A 88 12.24 -2.63 9.56
N ASP A 89 12.77 -1.54 10.07
CA ASP A 89 12.43 -0.16 9.66
C ASP A 89 12.66 0.13 8.16
N GLU A 90 13.72 -0.45 7.58
CA GLU A 90 14.03 -0.28 6.15
C GLU A 90 13.07 -1.03 5.22
N VAL A 91 12.27 -1.94 5.77
CA VAL A 91 11.28 -2.76 5.03
C VAL A 91 9.98 -1.98 4.89
N GLN A 92 9.51 -1.85 3.65
CA GLN A 92 8.26 -1.17 3.32
C GLN A 92 7.10 -2.13 3.10
N GLU A 93 7.38 -3.28 2.49
CA GLU A 93 6.37 -4.28 2.14
C GLU A 93 6.91 -5.68 2.39
N VAL A 94 6.09 -6.57 2.92
CA VAL A 94 6.38 -8.00 3.06
C VAL A 94 5.19 -8.78 2.54
N HIS A 95 5.41 -9.57 1.50
CA HIS A 95 4.38 -10.42 0.91
C HIS A 95 4.76 -11.88 1.08
N TRP A 96 3.86 -12.69 1.62
CA TRP A 96 3.99 -14.13 1.60
C TRP A 96 3.59 -14.65 0.21
N THR A 97 4.49 -15.36 -0.43
CA THR A 97 4.36 -15.79 -1.82
C THR A 97 4.33 -17.31 -1.93
N ALA A 98 3.60 -17.81 -2.92
CA ALA A 98 3.69 -19.21 -3.31
C ALA A 98 4.85 -19.39 -4.30
N GLY A 99 5.73 -20.38 -4.07
CA GLY A 99 6.87 -20.66 -4.92
C GLY A 99 8.12 -21.09 -4.16
N GLU A 100 9.26 -21.02 -4.82
CA GLU A 100 10.54 -21.41 -4.24
C GLU A 100 10.97 -20.50 -3.08
N TYR A 101 10.69 -19.20 -3.20
CA TYR A 101 10.92 -18.19 -2.16
C TYR A 101 9.60 -17.88 -1.46
N ASN A 102 9.61 -17.89 -0.13
CA ASN A 102 8.41 -17.77 0.68
C ASN A 102 7.96 -16.32 0.85
N TYR A 103 8.89 -15.38 0.79
CA TYR A 103 8.57 -13.95 0.97
C TYR A 103 9.17 -13.11 -0.15
N LEU A 104 8.42 -12.09 -0.56
CA LEU A 104 8.89 -10.97 -1.36
C LEU A 104 8.86 -9.74 -0.48
N VAL A 105 10.01 -9.12 -0.30
CA VAL A 105 10.20 -7.93 0.54
C VAL A 105 10.58 -6.76 -0.36
N LYS A 106 9.94 -5.60 -0.16
CA LYS A 106 10.40 -4.33 -0.71
C LYS A 106 11.07 -3.53 0.40
N ALA A 107 12.29 -3.07 0.16
CA ALA A 107 13.03 -2.25 1.11
C ALA A 107 13.64 -1.03 0.42
N ARG A 108 13.87 0.02 1.20
CA ARG A 108 14.60 1.21 0.78
C ARG A 108 15.73 1.51 1.74
N VAL A 109 16.88 1.84 1.17
CA VAL A 109 18.11 2.15 1.91
C VAL A 109 18.84 3.31 1.27
N SER A 110 19.79 3.91 1.98
CA SER A 110 20.55 5.06 1.49
C SER A 110 21.73 4.67 0.59
N SER A 111 22.33 3.49 0.80
CA SER A 111 23.53 3.05 0.10
C SER A 111 23.65 1.53 0.02
N THR A 112 24.64 1.04 -0.71
CA THR A 112 24.98 -0.39 -0.77
C THR A 112 25.49 -0.93 0.56
N GLU A 113 26.13 -0.10 1.39
CA GLU A 113 26.59 -0.46 2.74
C GLU A 113 25.40 -0.68 3.66
N THR A 114 24.37 0.20 3.60
CA THR A 114 23.14 0.01 4.37
C THR A 114 22.34 -1.18 3.87
N LEU A 115 22.38 -1.47 2.56
CA LEU A 115 21.79 -2.71 2.02
C LEU A 115 22.50 -3.94 2.59
N ALA A 116 23.83 -3.93 2.63
CA ALA A 116 24.59 -5.04 3.21
C ALA A 116 24.29 -5.26 4.70
N GLN A 117 24.06 -4.18 5.46
CA GLN A 117 23.61 -4.25 6.85
C GLN A 117 22.19 -4.85 6.96
N LEU A 118 21.28 -4.44 6.10
CA LEU A 118 19.93 -5.03 6.03
C LEU A 118 19.97 -6.53 5.73
N MET A 119 20.83 -6.95 4.79
CA MET A 119 21.01 -8.38 4.50
C MET A 119 21.54 -9.17 5.68
N LYS A 120 22.41 -8.60 6.53
CA LYS A 120 22.85 -9.21 7.78
C LYS A 120 21.68 -9.35 8.76
N LYS A 121 20.87 -8.31 8.94
CA LYS A 121 19.64 -8.39 9.79
C LYS A 121 18.73 -9.53 9.35
N PHE A 122 18.53 -9.74 8.04
CA PHE A 122 17.74 -10.87 7.55
C PHE A 122 18.38 -12.22 7.87
N GLY A 123 19.72 -12.33 7.73
CA GLY A 123 20.46 -13.53 8.06
C GLY A 123 20.45 -13.91 9.55
N GLU A 124 20.21 -12.95 10.42
CA GLU A 124 20.08 -13.16 11.87
C GLU A 124 18.71 -13.73 12.29
N ILE A 125 17.71 -13.66 11.39
CA ILE A 125 16.38 -14.21 11.67
C ILE A 125 16.43 -15.75 11.58
N PRO A 126 16.13 -16.47 12.66
CA PRO A 126 16.14 -17.92 12.64
C PRO A 126 15.16 -18.47 11.59
N GLY A 127 15.64 -19.36 10.75
CA GLY A 127 14.83 -19.97 9.69
C GLY A 127 14.98 -19.32 8.33
N VAL A 128 15.56 -18.15 8.19
CA VAL A 128 15.99 -17.60 6.89
C VAL A 128 17.12 -18.50 6.35
N ARG A 129 17.00 -18.94 5.10
CA ARG A 129 17.93 -19.90 4.46
C ARG A 129 18.69 -19.30 3.30
N ASP A 130 18.00 -18.51 2.47
CA ASP A 130 18.56 -17.94 1.27
C ASP A 130 17.83 -16.65 0.92
N SER A 131 18.49 -15.78 0.15
CA SER A 131 17.88 -14.55 -0.34
C SER A 131 18.39 -14.20 -1.74
N ARG A 132 17.50 -13.66 -2.55
CA ARG A 132 17.81 -13.14 -3.88
C ARG A 132 17.39 -11.68 -3.96
N THR A 133 18.37 -10.79 -4.08
CA THR A 133 18.17 -9.34 -4.12
C THR A 133 18.17 -8.83 -5.55
N THR A 134 17.16 -8.00 -5.86
CA THR A 134 17.07 -7.25 -7.12
C THR A 134 17.11 -5.78 -6.81
N LEU A 135 18.14 -5.07 -7.29
CA LEU A 135 18.25 -3.62 -7.15
C LEU A 135 17.43 -2.94 -8.25
N VAL A 136 16.63 -1.95 -7.86
CA VAL A 136 15.85 -1.14 -8.80
C VAL A 136 16.72 -0.03 -9.33
N LEU A 137 16.91 0.02 -10.65
CA LEU A 137 17.70 1.06 -11.32
C LEU A 137 16.90 2.35 -11.50
N ASP A 138 15.61 2.21 -11.86
CA ASP A 138 14.69 3.32 -12.01
C ASP A 138 13.25 2.88 -11.71
N THR A 139 12.46 3.79 -11.15
CA THR A 139 11.04 3.56 -10.84
C THR A 139 10.18 4.40 -11.78
N LEU A 140 9.63 3.77 -12.80
CA LEU A 140 8.80 4.44 -13.80
C LEU A 140 7.40 4.76 -13.27
N LYS A 141 6.86 3.95 -12.36
CA LYS A 141 5.57 4.15 -11.71
C LYS A 141 5.54 3.51 -10.33
N GLU A 142 5.11 4.26 -9.36
CA GLU A 142 4.83 3.78 -8.00
C GLU A 142 3.58 4.50 -7.46
N THR A 143 2.54 3.75 -7.16
CA THR A 143 1.28 4.29 -6.64
C THR A 143 0.55 3.26 -5.79
N GLN A 144 -0.15 3.72 -4.76
CA GLN A 144 -1.11 2.93 -3.99
C GLN A 144 -2.55 3.08 -4.51
N ALA A 145 -2.77 3.96 -5.49
CA ALA A 145 -4.10 4.17 -6.04
C ALA A 145 -4.60 2.95 -6.81
N LEU A 146 -5.82 2.52 -6.50
CA LEU A 146 -6.51 1.40 -7.14
C LEU A 146 -7.36 1.88 -8.32
N SER A 147 -7.38 1.12 -9.41
CA SER A 147 -8.34 1.36 -10.49
C SER A 147 -9.73 0.89 -10.05
N LEU A 148 -10.66 1.84 -9.91
CA LEU A 148 -12.02 1.55 -9.46
C LEU A 148 -13.00 1.30 -10.62
N GLN A 149 -12.54 1.24 -11.87
CA GLN A 149 -13.37 1.09 -13.08
C GLN A 149 -14.14 -0.24 -13.14
N PHE A 150 -13.62 -1.27 -12.47
CA PHE A 150 -14.19 -2.62 -12.51
C PHE A 150 -15.03 -2.95 -11.28
N ILE A 151 -15.31 -1.98 -10.41
CA ILE A 151 -16.16 -2.20 -9.24
C ILE A 151 -17.62 -2.16 -9.68
N GLU A 152 -18.35 -3.26 -9.47
CA GLU A 152 -19.79 -3.31 -9.69
C GLU A 152 -20.52 -2.36 -8.73
N CYS A 153 -21.04 -1.26 -9.25
CA CYS A 153 -21.89 -0.32 -8.52
C CYS A 153 -23.35 -0.73 -8.60
N LYS A 154 -24.09 -0.56 -7.50
CA LYS A 154 -25.55 -0.59 -7.60
C LYS A 154 -26.02 0.58 -8.43
N SER A 155 -26.71 0.31 -9.54
CA SER A 155 -27.50 1.34 -10.23
C SER A 155 -28.43 2.03 -9.23
N PRO A 156 -28.55 3.37 -9.25
CA PRO A 156 -29.52 4.07 -8.43
C PRO A 156 -30.91 3.50 -8.73
N ARG A 157 -31.62 3.04 -7.70
CA ARG A 157 -33.05 2.66 -7.84
C ARG A 157 -33.75 3.88 -8.43
N LYS A 158 -34.23 3.79 -9.68
CA LYS A 158 -35.18 4.76 -10.22
C LYS A 158 -36.33 4.83 -9.24
N GLN A 159 -36.47 5.93 -8.52
CA GLN A 159 -37.71 6.23 -7.82
C GLN A 159 -38.78 6.43 -8.89
N THR A 160 -39.59 5.42 -9.10
CA THR A 160 -40.84 5.56 -9.84
C THR A 160 -41.74 6.43 -8.99
N LYS A 161 -42.10 7.59 -9.54
CA LYS A 161 -43.13 8.49 -9.00
C LYS A 161 -44.48 7.79 -9.04
#